data_8b249070d0e281a1b589ea65fe397e64
#
_entry.id   8b249070d0e281a1b589ea65fe397e64
#
_cell.length_a   1.000
_cell.length_b   1.000
_cell.length_c   1.000
_cell.angle_alpha   90.00
_cell.angle_beta   90.00
_cell.angle_gamma   90.00
#
_symmetry.space_group_name_H-M   'P 1'
#
loop_
_entity.id
_entity.type
_entity.pdbx_description
1 polymer ?
#
loop_
_entity_poly.entity_id
_entity_poly.type
_entity_poly.pdbx_seq_one_letter_code
_entity_poly.pdbx_strand_id
1 'polypeptide(L)'
;MTRQHHLRGVLLASIACMLWGISGVAASTLFTLNHHVTALWLTQIRMISAGAILLIWGQLIHAQPFQIWRQRATGLRVISYGLLGLVPVQLCYFEAVKFGNAPIATIIQFLGPFIISIYYFLFKHMTPTRPEGIGMVMAFVGTLLIVTHGHLTSLAISPVVLIWGGLSAIGVATNTLIPRPLLPKFGAVAVTGWGLFVAGICLNVFGPLWRVHVTLTAAEWGLVLLIIIFGTVIPFLMFAHALGYILPTTASLLDAFEPLSATVFSVIFLNVQLTTFDLVGGALIILAVMVLSLNGRKMMNFFRRRRAET
;
A
#
# COMPACT_ATOMS: atom_id res chain seq x y z
N MET A 1 10.84 21.68 6.98
CA MET A 1 10.15 20.67 7.83
C MET A 1 11.06 20.28 8.98
N THR A 2 10.53 20.22 10.19
CA THR A 2 11.29 19.85 11.41
C THR A 2 11.49 18.33 11.48
N ARG A 3 12.39 17.86 12.34
CA ARG A 3 12.59 16.42 12.62
C ARG A 3 11.28 15.75 13.05
N GLN A 4 10.44 16.47 13.78
CA GLN A 4 9.12 16.00 14.22
C GLN A 4 8.19 15.69 13.05
N HIS A 5 8.15 16.53 12.00
CA HIS A 5 7.31 16.27 10.83
C HIS A 5 7.74 15.02 10.07
N HIS A 6 9.05 14.81 9.90
CA HIS A 6 9.55 13.59 9.24
C HIS A 6 9.20 12.34 10.05
N LEU A 7 9.47 12.36 11.37
CA LEU A 7 9.15 11.24 12.26
C LEU A 7 7.64 10.94 12.25
N ARG A 8 6.79 11.98 12.26
CA ARG A 8 5.35 11.82 12.14
C ARG A 8 4.95 11.11 10.84
N GLY A 9 5.57 11.46 9.71
CA GLY A 9 5.32 10.80 8.44
C GLY A 9 5.75 9.33 8.43
N VAL A 10 6.92 9.02 8.99
CA VAL A 10 7.40 7.63 9.14
C VAL A 10 6.45 6.82 10.01
N LEU A 11 6.05 7.35 11.17
CA LEU A 11 5.13 6.66 12.07
C LEU A 11 3.76 6.40 11.41
N LEU A 12 3.19 7.41 10.74
CA LEU A 12 1.91 7.26 10.04
C LEU A 12 1.98 6.18 8.96
N ALA A 13 3.02 6.17 8.13
CA ALA A 13 3.19 5.17 7.08
C ALA A 13 3.43 3.78 7.69
N SER A 14 4.30 3.66 8.70
CA SER A 14 4.57 2.36 9.35
C SER A 14 3.30 1.75 9.96
N ILE A 15 2.51 2.55 10.69
CA ILE A 15 1.25 2.06 11.29
C ILE A 15 0.26 1.67 10.18
N ALA A 16 0.17 2.45 9.09
CA ALA A 16 -0.69 2.13 7.96
C ALA A 16 -0.33 0.77 7.35
N CYS A 17 0.96 0.52 7.12
CA CYS A 17 1.44 -0.75 6.56
C CYS A 17 1.24 -1.92 7.53
N MET A 18 1.42 -1.71 8.84
CA MET A 18 1.07 -2.72 9.85
C MET A 18 -0.42 -3.08 9.83
N LEU A 19 -1.29 -2.09 9.68
CA LEU A 19 -2.74 -2.32 9.57
C LEU A 19 -3.11 -3.08 8.30
N TRP A 20 -2.38 -2.87 7.19
CA TRP A 20 -2.56 -3.69 5.98
C TRP A 20 -2.18 -5.16 6.23
N GLY A 21 -1.09 -5.43 6.95
CA GLY A 21 -0.72 -6.80 7.31
C GLY A 21 -1.76 -7.48 8.19
N ILE A 22 -2.30 -6.79 9.20
CA ILE A 22 -3.42 -7.29 10.03
C ILE A 22 -4.64 -7.59 9.18
N SER A 23 -4.98 -6.68 8.27
CA SER A 23 -6.10 -6.85 7.34
C SER A 23 -5.90 -8.04 6.41
N GLY A 24 -4.66 -8.31 6.00
CA GLY A 24 -4.30 -9.49 5.21
C GLY A 24 -4.61 -10.79 5.95
N VAL A 25 -4.25 -10.87 7.24
CA VAL A 25 -4.57 -12.02 8.10
C VAL A 25 -6.09 -12.18 8.25
N ALA A 26 -6.81 -11.09 8.50
CA ALA A 26 -8.28 -11.11 8.59
C ALA A 26 -8.94 -11.56 7.28
N ALA A 27 -8.43 -11.12 6.13
CA ALA A 27 -8.92 -11.55 4.82
C ALA A 27 -8.64 -13.03 4.56
N SER A 28 -7.45 -13.53 4.91
CA SER A 28 -7.10 -14.95 4.83
C SER A 28 -8.05 -15.80 5.67
N THR A 29 -8.34 -15.37 6.90
CA THR A 29 -9.31 -16.03 7.79
C THR A 29 -10.70 -16.05 7.15
N LEU A 30 -11.16 -14.92 6.58
CA LEU A 30 -12.45 -14.84 5.92
C LEU A 30 -12.55 -15.79 4.72
N PHE A 31 -11.52 -15.89 3.88
CA PHE A 31 -11.48 -16.81 2.74
C PHE A 31 -11.48 -18.27 3.15
N THR A 32 -10.89 -18.60 4.30
CA THR A 32 -10.91 -19.96 4.85
C THR A 32 -12.29 -20.33 5.42
N LEU A 33 -12.96 -19.39 6.06
CA LEU A 33 -14.30 -19.60 6.63
C LEU A 33 -15.38 -19.68 5.55
N ASN A 34 -15.25 -18.88 4.47
CA ASN A 34 -16.27 -18.76 3.44
C ASN A 34 -15.66 -18.73 2.03
N HIS A 35 -15.68 -19.89 1.38
CA HIS A 35 -15.12 -20.06 0.03
C HIS A 35 -15.92 -19.34 -1.09
N HIS A 36 -17.11 -18.81 -0.80
CA HIS A 36 -17.87 -17.99 -1.76
C HIS A 36 -17.37 -16.53 -1.80
N VAL A 37 -16.62 -16.09 -0.78
CA VAL A 37 -15.99 -14.77 -0.76
C VAL A 37 -14.77 -14.79 -1.67
N THR A 38 -14.85 -14.09 -2.79
CA THR A 38 -13.72 -13.92 -3.71
C THR A 38 -12.88 -12.70 -3.36
N ALA A 39 -11.59 -12.71 -3.73
CA ALA A 39 -10.70 -11.56 -3.57
C ALA A 39 -11.23 -10.32 -4.31
N LEU A 40 -11.80 -10.50 -5.50
CA LEU A 40 -12.42 -9.42 -6.27
C LEU A 40 -13.61 -8.81 -5.52
N TRP A 41 -14.54 -9.64 -5.04
CA TRP A 41 -15.72 -9.18 -4.28
C TRP A 41 -15.31 -8.40 -3.02
N LEU A 42 -14.38 -8.95 -2.23
CA LEU A 42 -13.89 -8.28 -1.02
C LEU A 42 -13.21 -6.95 -1.36
N THR A 43 -12.41 -6.91 -2.42
CA THR A 43 -11.73 -5.68 -2.86
C THR A 43 -12.74 -4.63 -3.32
N GLN A 44 -13.76 -5.00 -4.08
CA GLN A 44 -14.81 -4.09 -4.52
C GLN A 44 -15.57 -3.50 -3.33
N ILE A 45 -16.09 -4.37 -2.43
CA ILE A 45 -16.92 -3.92 -1.32
C ILE A 45 -16.14 -3.01 -0.36
N ARG A 46 -14.88 -3.38 -0.02
CA ARG A 46 -14.06 -2.57 0.86
C ARG A 46 -13.70 -1.22 0.25
N MET A 47 -13.39 -1.16 -1.06
CA MET A 47 -13.01 0.10 -1.71
C MET A 47 -14.21 1.03 -1.90
N ILE A 48 -15.36 0.51 -2.35
CA ILE A 48 -16.59 1.30 -2.49
C ILE A 48 -17.02 1.83 -1.12
N SER A 49 -17.09 0.96 -0.12
CA SER A 49 -17.54 1.34 1.23
C SER A 49 -16.57 2.33 1.88
N ALA A 50 -15.25 2.07 1.82
CA ALA A 50 -14.25 2.97 2.39
C ALA A 50 -14.24 4.32 1.67
N GLY A 51 -14.34 4.33 0.34
CA GLY A 51 -14.46 5.55 -0.45
C GLY A 51 -15.69 6.36 -0.07
N ALA A 52 -16.86 5.71 0.03
CA ALA A 52 -18.10 6.34 0.45
C ALA A 52 -18.01 6.91 1.88
N ILE A 53 -17.49 6.13 2.83
CA ILE A 53 -17.29 6.56 4.22
C ILE A 53 -16.41 7.83 4.27
N LEU A 54 -15.27 7.83 3.56
CA LEU A 54 -14.37 8.98 3.53
C LEU A 54 -15.01 10.20 2.88
N LEU A 55 -15.78 10.03 1.81
CA LEU A 55 -16.47 11.14 1.13
C LEU A 55 -17.59 11.73 2.00
N ILE A 56 -18.39 10.89 2.64
CA ILE A 56 -19.43 11.32 3.58
C ILE A 56 -18.79 12.05 4.77
N TRP A 57 -17.78 11.45 5.37
CA TRP A 57 -17.05 12.08 6.48
C TRP A 57 -16.42 13.40 6.05
N GLY A 58 -15.78 13.44 4.87
CA GLY A 58 -15.22 14.65 4.30
C GLY A 58 -16.25 15.77 4.13
N GLN A 59 -17.49 15.42 3.77
CA GLN A 59 -18.58 16.39 3.67
C GLN A 59 -19.00 16.88 5.06
N LEU A 60 -19.12 16.00 6.04
CA LEU A 60 -19.50 16.33 7.42
C LEU A 60 -18.49 17.27 8.10
N ILE A 61 -17.20 17.10 7.86
CA ILE A 61 -16.13 17.97 8.40
C ILE A 61 -15.84 19.19 7.51
N HIS A 62 -16.70 19.48 6.53
CA HIS A 62 -16.55 20.61 5.58
C HIS A 62 -15.25 20.61 4.76
N ALA A 63 -14.64 19.44 4.55
CA ALA A 63 -13.43 19.28 3.73
C ALA A 63 -13.69 19.40 2.21
N GLN A 64 -14.92 19.67 1.82
CA GLN A 64 -15.37 19.95 0.44
C GLN A 64 -14.84 18.94 -0.60
N PRO A 65 -15.07 17.62 -0.42
CA PRO A 65 -14.44 16.58 -1.25
C PRO A 65 -14.83 16.69 -2.73
N PHE A 66 -15.94 17.32 -3.07
CA PHE A 66 -16.42 17.50 -4.44
C PHE A 66 -15.68 18.60 -5.20
N GLN A 67 -14.92 19.47 -4.55
CA GLN A 67 -14.13 20.51 -5.24
C GLN A 67 -13.12 19.96 -6.24
N ILE A 68 -12.66 18.72 -6.03
CA ILE A 68 -11.69 18.05 -6.89
C ILE A 68 -12.22 17.89 -8.34
N TRP A 69 -13.54 17.88 -8.53
CA TRP A 69 -14.21 17.75 -9.83
C TRP A 69 -14.44 19.08 -10.55
N ARG A 70 -14.19 20.22 -9.90
CA ARG A 70 -14.38 21.54 -10.52
C ARG A 70 -13.43 21.79 -11.69
N GLN A 71 -12.29 21.15 -11.70
CA GLN A 71 -11.29 21.23 -12.77
C GLN A 71 -11.12 19.87 -13.43
N ARG A 72 -11.22 19.77 -14.76
CA ARG A 72 -11.04 18.52 -15.51
C ARG A 72 -9.70 17.84 -15.21
N ALA A 73 -8.61 18.63 -15.09
CA ALA A 73 -7.28 18.10 -14.82
C ALA A 73 -7.17 17.39 -13.45
N THR A 74 -7.82 17.92 -12.41
CA THR A 74 -7.82 17.29 -11.07
C THR A 74 -8.71 16.07 -11.02
N GLY A 75 -9.89 16.11 -11.67
CA GLY A 75 -10.78 14.96 -11.80
C GLY A 75 -10.13 13.82 -12.57
N LEU A 76 -9.51 14.08 -13.72
CA LEU A 76 -8.77 13.07 -14.48
C LEU A 76 -7.62 12.47 -13.68
N ARG A 77 -6.92 13.27 -12.87
CA ARG A 77 -5.83 12.77 -12.02
C ARG A 77 -6.35 11.85 -10.91
N VAL A 78 -7.52 12.13 -10.33
CA VAL A 78 -8.16 11.24 -9.35
C VAL A 78 -8.61 9.94 -10.01
N ILE A 79 -9.20 10.00 -11.20
CA ILE A 79 -9.53 8.81 -11.98
C ILE A 79 -8.26 8.01 -12.28
N SER A 80 -7.19 8.66 -12.73
CA SER A 80 -5.89 8.00 -12.94
C SER A 80 -5.34 7.38 -11.66
N TYR A 81 -5.51 8.04 -10.52
CA TYR A 81 -5.12 7.48 -9.22
C TYR A 81 -5.90 6.19 -8.89
N GLY A 82 -7.22 6.20 -9.08
CA GLY A 82 -8.04 5.00 -8.91
C GLY A 82 -7.63 3.87 -9.86
N LEU A 83 -7.57 4.16 -11.16
CA LEU A 83 -7.37 3.16 -12.21
C LEU A 83 -5.92 2.67 -12.32
N LEU A 84 -4.95 3.56 -12.26
CA LEU A 84 -3.54 3.22 -12.48
C LEU A 84 -2.75 3.02 -11.18
N GLY A 85 -3.31 3.44 -10.05
CA GLY A 85 -2.72 3.25 -8.72
C GLY A 85 -3.43 2.15 -7.95
N LEU A 86 -4.66 2.41 -7.52
CA LEU A 86 -5.37 1.54 -6.59
C LEU A 86 -5.84 0.22 -7.22
N VAL A 87 -6.32 0.21 -8.47
CA VAL A 87 -6.73 -1.03 -9.14
C VAL A 87 -5.53 -1.95 -9.35
N PRO A 88 -4.39 -1.55 -9.96
CA PRO A 88 -3.27 -2.46 -10.15
C PRO A 88 -2.66 -2.95 -8.84
N VAL A 89 -2.50 -2.10 -7.84
CA VAL A 89 -1.92 -2.51 -6.56
C VAL A 89 -2.74 -3.59 -5.86
N GLN A 90 -4.04 -3.66 -6.13
CA GLN A 90 -4.94 -4.64 -5.52
C GLN A 90 -5.25 -5.81 -6.46
N LEU A 91 -5.79 -5.53 -7.66
CA LEU A 91 -6.22 -6.59 -8.58
C LEU A 91 -5.04 -7.38 -9.14
N CYS A 92 -3.98 -6.68 -9.62
CA CYS A 92 -2.83 -7.38 -10.21
C CYS A 92 -2.05 -8.17 -9.16
N TYR A 93 -2.03 -7.71 -7.90
CA TYR A 93 -1.49 -8.49 -6.80
C TYR A 93 -2.25 -9.82 -6.61
N PHE A 94 -3.58 -9.77 -6.54
CA PHE A 94 -4.39 -10.97 -6.36
C PHE A 94 -4.32 -11.93 -7.56
N GLU A 95 -4.22 -11.40 -8.79
CA GLU A 95 -3.99 -12.24 -9.96
C GLU A 95 -2.58 -12.89 -9.91
N ALA A 96 -1.55 -12.17 -9.46
CA ALA A 96 -0.24 -12.76 -9.23
C ALA A 96 -0.28 -13.87 -8.16
N VAL A 97 -1.06 -13.70 -7.09
CA VAL A 97 -1.29 -14.72 -6.07
C VAL A 97 -2.00 -15.95 -6.65
N LYS A 98 -3.02 -15.73 -7.49
CA LYS A 98 -3.81 -16.81 -8.11
C LYS A 98 -2.98 -17.69 -9.04
N PHE A 99 -2.10 -17.10 -9.86
CA PHE A 99 -1.25 -17.83 -10.80
C PHE A 99 0.07 -18.32 -10.19
N GLY A 100 0.42 -17.85 -9.01
CA GLY A 100 1.61 -18.24 -8.26
C GLY A 100 1.28 -18.55 -6.81
N ASN A 101 1.74 -17.71 -5.92
CA ASN A 101 1.39 -17.72 -4.49
C ASN A 101 1.59 -16.33 -3.89
N ALA A 102 1.05 -16.11 -2.69
CA ALA A 102 1.18 -14.84 -1.99
C ALA A 102 2.65 -14.42 -1.73
N PRO A 103 3.55 -15.33 -1.29
CA PRO A 103 4.98 -15.04 -1.15
C PRO A 103 5.61 -14.41 -2.39
N ILE A 104 5.49 -15.06 -3.54
CA ILE A 104 6.10 -14.58 -4.80
C ILE A 104 5.49 -13.23 -5.21
N ALA A 105 4.16 -13.10 -5.13
CA ALA A 105 3.47 -11.86 -5.46
C ALA A 105 3.97 -10.68 -4.60
N THR A 106 4.14 -10.90 -3.28
CA THR A 106 4.64 -9.89 -2.34
C THR A 106 6.08 -9.47 -2.65
N ILE A 107 6.98 -10.43 -2.97
CA ILE A 107 8.36 -10.11 -3.34
C ILE A 107 8.42 -9.25 -4.61
N ILE A 108 7.63 -9.61 -5.63
CA ILE A 108 7.62 -8.86 -6.89
C ILE A 108 6.99 -7.49 -6.68
N GLN A 109 5.90 -7.39 -5.94
CA GLN A 109 5.25 -6.11 -5.62
C GLN A 109 6.20 -5.18 -4.86
N PHE A 110 7.07 -5.72 -3.99
CA PHE A 110 8.08 -4.97 -3.26
C PHE A 110 9.17 -4.35 -4.16
N LEU A 111 9.14 -4.56 -5.47
CA LEU A 111 9.93 -3.79 -6.44
C LEU A 111 9.40 -2.34 -6.63
N GLY A 112 8.21 -2.01 -6.12
CA GLY A 112 7.64 -0.66 -6.18
C GLY A 112 8.57 0.47 -5.77
N PRO A 113 9.28 0.41 -4.61
CA PRO A 113 10.28 1.40 -4.21
C PRO A 113 11.39 1.63 -5.24
N PHE A 114 11.84 0.55 -5.91
CA PHE A 114 12.85 0.65 -6.97
C PHE A 114 12.29 1.38 -8.19
N ILE A 115 11.05 1.09 -8.59
CA ILE A 115 10.36 1.78 -9.69
C ILE A 115 10.21 3.28 -9.37
N ILE A 116 9.85 3.65 -8.14
CA ILE A 116 9.79 5.05 -7.70
C ILE A 116 11.16 5.70 -7.80
N SER A 117 12.22 5.02 -7.36
CA SER A 117 13.59 5.55 -7.44
C SER A 117 14.04 5.76 -8.88
N ILE A 118 13.73 4.82 -9.79
CA ILE A 118 13.98 4.96 -11.23
C ILE A 118 13.21 6.15 -11.81
N TYR A 119 11.93 6.31 -11.44
CA TYR A 119 11.13 7.47 -11.85
C TYR A 119 11.79 8.80 -11.41
N TYR A 120 12.24 8.90 -10.15
CA TYR A 120 12.91 10.10 -9.69
C TYR A 120 14.25 10.34 -10.39
N PHE A 121 15.00 9.29 -10.68
CA PHE A 121 16.25 9.40 -11.44
C PHE A 121 16.01 9.91 -12.86
N LEU A 122 15.09 9.29 -13.61
CA LEU A 122 14.86 9.60 -15.04
C LEU A 122 14.15 10.95 -15.24
N PHE A 123 13.09 11.24 -14.46
CA PHE A 123 12.22 12.38 -14.70
C PHE A 123 12.48 13.57 -13.78
N LYS A 124 13.15 13.37 -12.66
CA LYS A 124 13.46 14.44 -11.71
C LYS A 124 14.97 14.65 -11.54
N HIS A 125 15.79 13.89 -12.24
CA HIS A 125 17.26 13.92 -12.15
C HIS A 125 17.77 13.83 -10.71
N MET A 126 17.10 13.01 -9.89
CA MET A 126 17.39 12.81 -8.48
C MET A 126 17.83 11.36 -8.26
N THR A 127 19.05 11.17 -7.79
CA THR A 127 19.56 9.86 -7.39
C THR A 127 19.11 9.55 -5.96
N PRO A 128 18.81 8.28 -5.64
CA PRO A 128 18.59 7.87 -4.26
C PRO A 128 19.84 8.16 -3.43
N THR A 129 19.64 8.62 -2.22
CA THR A 129 20.74 8.83 -1.28
C THR A 129 21.30 7.47 -0.82
N ARG A 130 22.55 7.46 -0.35
CA ARG A 130 23.15 6.21 0.17
C ARG A 130 22.29 5.51 1.23
N PRO A 131 21.69 6.22 2.23
CA PRO A 131 20.79 5.59 3.18
C PRO A 131 19.52 5.00 2.55
N GLU A 132 18.96 5.67 1.52
CA GLU A 132 17.79 5.12 0.79
C GLU A 132 18.17 3.84 0.05
N GLY A 133 19.31 3.83 -0.65
CA GLY A 133 19.78 2.65 -1.35
C GLY A 133 20.03 1.47 -0.40
N ILE A 134 20.72 1.72 0.72
CA ILE A 134 20.95 0.70 1.75
C ILE A 134 19.61 0.23 2.35
N GLY A 135 18.71 1.15 2.70
CA GLY A 135 17.40 0.82 3.23
C GLY A 135 16.56 -0.01 2.26
N MET A 136 16.60 0.30 0.95
CA MET A 136 15.93 -0.50 -0.08
C MET A 136 16.43 -1.94 -0.12
N VAL A 137 17.76 -2.13 -0.14
CA VAL A 137 18.35 -3.47 -0.17
C VAL A 137 18.03 -4.24 1.10
N MET A 138 18.17 -3.61 2.28
CA MET A 138 17.88 -4.26 3.56
C MET A 138 16.39 -4.65 3.67
N ALA A 139 15.47 -3.75 3.29
CA ALA A 139 14.04 -4.01 3.34
C ALA A 139 13.64 -5.11 2.33
N PHE A 140 14.23 -5.11 1.13
CA PHE A 140 13.98 -6.15 0.13
C PHE A 140 14.48 -7.52 0.61
N VAL A 141 15.71 -7.61 1.12
CA VAL A 141 16.26 -8.86 1.66
C VAL A 141 15.47 -9.33 2.88
N GLY A 142 15.10 -8.41 3.78
CA GLY A 142 14.27 -8.73 4.94
C GLY A 142 12.90 -9.30 4.55
N THR A 143 12.22 -8.67 3.58
CA THR A 143 10.95 -9.16 3.04
C THR A 143 11.13 -10.52 2.36
N LEU A 144 12.20 -10.69 1.57
CA LEU A 144 12.53 -11.95 0.92
C LEU A 144 12.69 -13.09 1.95
N LEU A 145 13.40 -12.85 3.04
CA LEU A 145 13.62 -13.85 4.11
C LEU A 145 12.32 -14.23 4.80
N ILE A 146 11.48 -13.26 5.20
CA ILE A 146 10.18 -13.52 5.85
C ILE A 146 9.28 -14.32 4.91
N VAL A 147 9.17 -13.91 3.66
CA VAL A 147 8.19 -14.46 2.73
C VAL A 147 8.60 -15.84 2.20
N THR A 148 9.89 -16.13 2.11
CA THR A 148 10.42 -17.42 1.60
C THR A 148 10.80 -18.39 2.70
N HIS A 149 10.91 -17.95 3.95
CA HIS A 149 11.52 -18.71 5.05
C HIS A 149 12.86 -19.32 4.66
N GLY A 150 13.64 -18.62 3.81
CA GLY A 150 14.94 -19.07 3.29
C GLY A 150 14.89 -20.11 2.16
N HIS A 151 13.71 -20.57 1.75
CA HIS A 151 13.56 -21.57 0.68
C HIS A 151 13.44 -20.93 -0.71
N LEU A 152 14.54 -20.42 -1.24
CA LEU A 152 14.59 -19.77 -2.56
C LEU A 152 14.35 -20.75 -3.73
N THR A 153 14.63 -22.03 -3.54
CA THR A 153 14.48 -23.08 -4.58
C THR A 153 13.03 -23.40 -4.90
N SER A 154 12.08 -23.06 -4.03
CA SER A 154 10.65 -23.27 -4.24
C SER A 154 9.98 -22.14 -5.06
N LEU A 155 10.74 -21.11 -5.46
CA LEU A 155 10.24 -19.96 -6.21
C LEU A 155 10.20 -20.28 -7.72
N ALA A 156 9.32 -21.20 -8.15
CA ALA A 156 9.03 -21.39 -9.56
C ALA A 156 8.16 -20.20 -10.05
N ILE A 157 8.78 -19.22 -10.68
CA ILE A 157 8.10 -18.00 -11.15
C ILE A 157 7.68 -18.18 -12.61
N SER A 158 6.38 -18.28 -12.87
CA SER A 158 5.87 -18.30 -14.24
C SER A 158 5.85 -16.89 -14.88
N PRO A 159 5.95 -16.78 -16.22
CA PRO A 159 5.86 -15.49 -16.90
C PRO A 159 4.58 -14.71 -16.56
N VAL A 160 3.47 -15.40 -16.35
CA VAL A 160 2.19 -14.79 -15.98
C VAL A 160 2.26 -14.11 -14.61
N VAL A 161 2.93 -14.76 -13.64
CA VAL A 161 3.14 -14.19 -12.30
C VAL A 161 4.05 -12.97 -12.36
N LEU A 162 5.10 -13.00 -13.22
CA LEU A 162 5.97 -11.82 -13.42
C LEU A 162 5.21 -10.64 -14.01
N ILE A 163 4.30 -10.87 -14.96
CA ILE A 163 3.49 -9.82 -15.58
C ILE A 163 2.56 -9.20 -14.52
N TRP A 164 1.76 -10.01 -13.85
CA TRP A 164 0.80 -9.51 -12.85
C TRP A 164 1.50 -8.88 -11.65
N GLY A 165 2.55 -9.49 -11.13
CA GLY A 165 3.36 -8.95 -10.04
C GLY A 165 4.07 -7.65 -10.44
N GLY A 166 4.63 -7.58 -11.65
CA GLY A 166 5.23 -6.37 -12.20
C GLY A 166 4.23 -5.22 -12.35
N LEU A 167 3.02 -5.50 -12.86
CA LEU A 167 1.94 -4.51 -12.92
C LEU A 167 1.52 -4.05 -11.52
N SER A 168 1.51 -4.95 -10.54
CA SER A 168 1.24 -4.61 -9.14
C SER A 168 2.33 -3.71 -8.56
N ALA A 169 3.62 -3.98 -8.84
CA ALA A 169 4.73 -3.13 -8.43
C ALA A 169 4.66 -1.72 -9.05
N ILE A 170 4.27 -1.63 -10.34
CA ILE A 170 3.94 -0.35 -10.99
C ILE A 170 2.76 0.32 -10.28
N GLY A 171 1.75 -0.46 -9.89
CA GLY A 171 0.61 0.00 -9.10
C GLY A 171 1.05 0.64 -7.78
N VAL A 172 1.98 0.05 -7.04
CA VAL A 172 2.56 0.65 -5.80
C VAL A 172 3.20 2.00 -6.09
N ALA A 173 4.00 2.08 -7.16
CA ALA A 173 4.64 3.34 -7.54
C ALA A 173 3.60 4.42 -7.91
N THR A 174 2.63 4.09 -8.75
CA THR A 174 1.60 5.03 -9.20
C THR A 174 0.63 5.41 -8.08
N ASN A 175 0.26 4.47 -7.20
CA ASN A 175 -0.52 4.73 -5.99
C ASN A 175 0.16 5.75 -5.06
N THR A 176 1.48 5.77 -5.03
CA THR A 176 2.27 6.69 -4.21
C THR A 176 2.52 8.04 -4.89
N LEU A 177 2.73 8.05 -6.21
CA LEU A 177 3.13 9.24 -6.96
C LEU A 177 1.95 10.08 -7.46
N ILE A 178 0.88 9.45 -7.98
CA ILE A 178 -0.25 10.15 -8.62
C ILE A 178 -1.01 11.06 -7.65
N PRO A 179 -1.37 10.62 -6.41
CA PRO A 179 -2.17 11.44 -5.50
C PRO A 179 -1.38 12.59 -4.90
N ARG A 180 -0.06 12.51 -4.83
CA ARG A 180 0.80 13.45 -4.12
C ARG A 180 0.59 14.93 -4.48
N PRO A 181 0.42 15.35 -5.75
CA PRO A 181 0.16 16.74 -6.10
C PRO A 181 -1.26 17.21 -5.73
N LEU A 182 -2.20 16.28 -5.52
CA LEU A 182 -3.57 16.60 -5.12
C LEU A 182 -3.70 16.81 -3.61
N LEU A 183 -2.90 16.10 -2.80
CA LEU A 183 -2.98 16.12 -1.34
C LEU A 183 -2.89 17.53 -0.71
N PRO A 184 -1.96 18.43 -1.12
CA PRO A 184 -1.89 19.79 -0.57
C PRO A 184 -3.08 20.67 -0.92
N LYS A 185 -3.78 20.36 -2.03
CA LYS A 185 -4.89 21.16 -2.54
C LYS A 185 -6.25 20.72 -2.00
N PHE A 186 -6.48 19.43 -1.88
CA PHE A 186 -7.78 18.84 -1.58
C PHE A 186 -7.80 18.02 -0.29
N GLY A 187 -6.63 17.83 0.33
CA GLY A 187 -6.50 17.01 1.55
C GLY A 187 -6.57 15.49 1.29
N ALA A 188 -6.11 14.74 2.26
CA ALA A 188 -6.04 13.28 2.16
C ALA A 188 -7.43 12.63 2.08
N VAL A 189 -8.41 13.15 2.81
CA VAL A 189 -9.78 12.59 2.86
C VAL A 189 -10.43 12.60 1.48
N ALA A 190 -10.42 13.76 0.78
CA ALA A 190 -11.03 13.88 -0.53
C ALA A 190 -10.30 13.06 -1.60
N VAL A 191 -8.97 13.11 -1.62
CA VAL A 191 -8.16 12.41 -2.62
C VAL A 191 -8.27 10.90 -2.45
N THR A 192 -8.13 10.40 -1.22
CA THR A 192 -8.22 8.97 -0.92
C THR A 192 -9.65 8.45 -1.11
N GLY A 193 -10.64 9.20 -0.61
CA GLY A 193 -12.04 8.84 -0.73
C GLY A 193 -12.47 8.66 -2.19
N TRP A 194 -12.19 9.63 -3.06
CA TRP A 194 -12.50 9.53 -4.48
C TRP A 194 -11.66 8.47 -5.19
N GLY A 195 -10.37 8.34 -4.86
CA GLY A 195 -9.52 7.30 -5.43
C GLY A 195 -10.06 5.90 -5.17
N LEU A 196 -10.38 5.58 -3.92
CA LEU A 196 -10.96 4.29 -3.53
C LEU A 196 -12.34 4.07 -4.16
N PHE A 197 -13.21 5.07 -4.14
CA PHE A 197 -14.55 4.97 -4.70
C PHE A 197 -14.53 4.70 -6.20
N VAL A 198 -13.73 5.45 -6.96
CA VAL A 198 -13.52 5.24 -8.40
C VAL A 198 -12.93 3.86 -8.68
N ALA A 199 -11.89 3.46 -7.95
CA ALA A 199 -11.28 2.15 -8.11
C ALA A 199 -12.28 1.01 -7.87
N GLY A 200 -13.05 1.09 -6.77
CA GLY A 200 -14.04 0.09 -6.43
C GLY A 200 -15.17 -0.02 -7.47
N ILE A 201 -15.64 1.10 -8.02
CA ILE A 201 -16.63 1.09 -9.11
C ILE A 201 -16.03 0.49 -10.37
N CYS A 202 -14.83 0.88 -10.76
CA CYS A 202 -14.20 0.39 -11.98
C CYS A 202 -13.92 -1.12 -11.95
N LEU A 203 -13.67 -1.70 -10.77
CA LEU A 203 -13.52 -3.15 -10.62
C LEU A 203 -14.76 -3.95 -11.02
N ASN A 204 -15.95 -3.33 -11.07
CA ASN A 204 -17.17 -4.00 -11.57
C ASN A 204 -17.13 -4.38 -13.05
N VAL A 205 -16.17 -3.84 -13.83
CA VAL A 205 -15.93 -4.25 -15.21
C VAL A 205 -15.43 -5.70 -15.27
N PHE A 206 -14.65 -6.14 -14.26
CA PHE A 206 -14.11 -7.50 -14.20
C PHE A 206 -15.09 -8.53 -13.63
N GLY A 207 -16.09 -8.08 -12.87
CA GLY A 207 -17.17 -8.91 -12.34
C GLY A 207 -18.11 -8.05 -11.51
N PRO A 208 -19.37 -7.86 -11.94
CA PRO A 208 -20.30 -7.00 -11.22
C PRO A 208 -20.58 -7.50 -9.81
N LEU A 209 -20.43 -6.62 -8.82
CA LEU A 209 -20.63 -6.92 -7.40
C LEU A 209 -22.00 -7.53 -7.11
N TRP A 210 -23.05 -7.06 -7.81
CA TRP A 210 -24.44 -7.51 -7.64
C TRP A 210 -24.74 -8.89 -8.22
N ARG A 211 -23.81 -9.50 -8.97
CA ARG A 211 -23.96 -10.89 -9.47
C ARG A 211 -23.43 -11.93 -8.51
N VAL A 212 -22.65 -11.51 -7.52
CA VAL A 212 -22.06 -12.41 -6.54
C VAL A 212 -22.94 -12.48 -5.30
N HIS A 213 -23.63 -13.59 -5.14
CA HIS A 213 -24.46 -13.84 -3.95
C HIS A 213 -23.56 -14.44 -2.84
N VAL A 214 -23.15 -13.61 -1.91
CA VAL A 214 -22.39 -14.03 -0.73
C VAL A 214 -23.30 -13.92 0.49
N THR A 215 -23.55 -15.05 1.14
CA THR A 215 -24.22 -15.07 2.44
C THR A 215 -23.15 -15.08 3.53
N LEU A 216 -23.18 -14.08 4.42
CA LEU A 216 -22.20 -13.92 5.48
C LEU A 216 -22.90 -14.09 6.86
N THR A 217 -22.23 -14.79 7.74
CA THR A 217 -22.58 -14.84 9.17
C THR A 217 -22.23 -13.50 9.85
N ALA A 218 -22.72 -13.27 11.06
CA ALA A 218 -22.41 -12.07 11.83
C ALA A 218 -20.88 -11.93 12.10
N ALA A 219 -20.19 -13.05 12.34
CA ALA A 219 -18.75 -13.06 12.55
C ALA A 219 -17.97 -12.67 11.27
N GLU A 220 -18.37 -13.19 10.11
CA GLU A 220 -17.78 -12.84 8.81
C GLU A 220 -18.03 -11.39 8.44
N TRP A 221 -19.22 -10.84 8.73
CA TRP A 221 -19.48 -9.40 8.62
C TRP A 221 -18.57 -8.58 9.53
N GLY A 222 -18.29 -9.08 10.75
CA GLY A 222 -17.31 -8.47 11.65
C GLY A 222 -15.91 -8.37 11.02
N LEU A 223 -15.43 -9.44 10.36
CA LEU A 223 -14.17 -9.44 9.63
C LEU A 223 -14.19 -8.47 8.44
N VAL A 224 -15.28 -8.44 7.66
CA VAL A 224 -15.44 -7.50 6.54
C VAL A 224 -15.37 -6.05 7.03
N LEU A 225 -16.08 -5.71 8.11
CA LEU A 225 -16.04 -4.37 8.71
C LEU A 225 -14.65 -4.01 9.25
N LEU A 226 -13.96 -4.96 9.90
CA LEU A 226 -12.58 -4.77 10.33
C LEU A 226 -11.68 -4.44 9.14
N ILE A 227 -11.80 -5.20 8.03
CA ILE A 227 -11.04 -4.97 6.80
C ILE A 227 -11.40 -3.61 6.18
N ILE A 228 -12.66 -3.21 6.17
CA ILE A 228 -13.07 -1.90 5.63
C ILE A 228 -12.47 -0.76 6.48
N ILE A 229 -12.60 -0.80 7.79
CA ILE A 229 -12.19 0.31 8.66
C ILE A 229 -10.67 0.29 8.89
N PHE A 230 -10.16 -0.82 9.46
CA PHE A 230 -8.75 -0.90 9.87
C PHE A 230 -7.83 -1.38 8.74
N GLY A 231 -8.36 -2.02 7.71
CA GLY A 231 -7.58 -2.44 6.54
C GLY A 231 -7.68 -1.47 5.36
N THR A 232 -8.61 -0.52 5.36
CA THR A 232 -8.80 0.35 4.19
C THR A 232 -8.95 1.82 4.57
N VAL A 233 -9.99 2.22 5.31
CA VAL A 233 -10.25 3.64 5.63
C VAL A 233 -9.05 4.26 6.37
N ILE A 234 -8.70 3.69 7.50
CA ILE A 234 -7.65 4.24 8.38
C ILE A 234 -6.27 4.18 7.70
N PRO A 235 -5.79 3.02 7.20
CA PRO A 235 -4.43 2.96 6.67
C PRO A 235 -4.24 3.78 5.40
N PHE A 236 -5.17 3.78 4.46
CA PHE A 236 -5.04 4.61 3.27
C PHE A 236 -5.05 6.11 3.60
N LEU A 237 -5.85 6.53 4.58
CA LEU A 237 -5.86 7.91 5.05
C LEU A 237 -4.53 8.28 5.74
N MET A 238 -4.03 7.40 6.62
CA MET A 238 -2.74 7.60 7.30
C MET A 238 -1.58 7.65 6.30
N PHE A 239 -1.57 6.74 5.32
CA PHE A 239 -0.54 6.71 4.27
C PHE A 239 -0.58 7.96 3.39
N ALA A 240 -1.78 8.40 2.97
CA ALA A 240 -1.95 9.63 2.22
C ALA A 240 -1.46 10.87 3.01
N HIS A 241 -1.73 10.94 4.31
CA HIS A 241 -1.17 11.97 5.18
C HIS A 241 0.36 11.88 5.27
N ALA A 242 0.91 10.67 5.39
CA ALA A 242 2.36 10.46 5.46
C ALA A 242 3.08 11.00 4.21
N LEU A 243 2.49 10.87 3.02
CA LEU A 243 3.03 11.42 1.77
C LEU A 243 3.20 12.95 1.77
N GLY A 244 2.52 13.65 2.67
CA GLY A 244 2.72 15.08 2.92
C GLY A 244 3.99 15.38 3.73
N TYR A 245 4.53 14.41 4.46
CA TYR A 245 5.65 14.57 5.39
C TYR A 245 6.93 13.87 4.95
N ILE A 246 6.83 12.80 4.18
CA ILE A 246 7.97 12.01 3.72
C ILE A 246 7.98 11.85 2.19
N LEU A 247 9.12 11.40 1.65
CA LEU A 247 9.24 11.12 0.23
C LEU A 247 8.48 9.85 -0.15
N PRO A 248 7.99 9.75 -1.39
CA PRO A 248 7.38 8.53 -1.90
C PRO A 248 8.27 7.29 -1.81
N THR A 249 9.58 7.44 -2.05
CA THR A 249 10.56 6.37 -1.86
C THR A 249 10.60 5.88 -0.43
N THR A 250 10.64 6.80 0.55
CA THR A 250 10.59 6.45 1.97
C THR A 250 9.26 5.81 2.34
N ALA A 251 8.13 6.36 1.88
CA ALA A 251 6.81 5.82 2.17
C ALA A 251 6.67 4.38 1.66
N SER A 252 7.06 4.11 0.41
CA SER A 252 6.96 2.78 -0.19
C SER A 252 7.95 1.76 0.40
N LEU A 253 9.07 2.21 0.98
CA LEU A 253 9.96 1.30 1.72
C LEU A 253 9.36 0.83 3.04
N LEU A 254 8.48 1.66 3.65
CA LEU A 254 7.79 1.30 4.87
C LEU A 254 6.72 0.22 4.63
N ASP A 255 6.36 -0.08 3.37
CA ASP A 255 5.48 -1.21 3.03
C ASP A 255 6.07 -2.56 3.49
N ALA A 256 7.38 -2.64 3.77
CA ALA A 256 8.00 -3.80 4.40
C ALA A 256 7.44 -4.13 5.81
N PHE A 257 6.78 -3.18 6.47
CA PHE A 257 6.05 -3.47 7.71
C PHE A 257 4.80 -4.33 7.50
N GLU A 258 4.26 -4.40 6.29
CA GLU A 258 3.09 -5.23 5.98
C GLU A 258 3.40 -6.73 6.18
N PRO A 259 4.39 -7.35 5.49
CA PRO A 259 4.72 -8.75 5.72
C PRO A 259 5.24 -9.01 7.14
N LEU A 260 5.97 -8.06 7.73
CA LEU A 260 6.43 -8.17 9.12
C LEU A 260 5.26 -8.27 10.09
N SER A 261 4.28 -7.38 9.99
CA SER A 261 3.10 -7.40 10.86
C SER A 261 2.22 -8.61 10.57
N ALA A 262 2.03 -9.00 9.30
CA ALA A 262 1.29 -10.20 8.95
C ALA A 262 1.89 -11.44 9.61
N THR A 263 3.23 -11.58 9.63
CA THR A 263 3.92 -12.67 10.32
C THR A 263 3.66 -12.63 11.83
N VAL A 264 3.85 -11.48 12.48
CA VAL A 264 3.62 -11.32 13.93
C VAL A 264 2.17 -11.68 14.30
N PHE A 265 1.19 -11.17 13.56
CA PHE A 265 -0.22 -11.45 13.82
C PHE A 265 -0.62 -12.89 13.50
N SER A 266 0.01 -13.52 12.49
CA SER A 266 -0.19 -14.96 12.22
C SER A 266 0.31 -15.82 13.37
N VAL A 267 1.41 -15.44 14.03
CA VAL A 267 1.88 -16.12 15.26
C VAL A 267 0.86 -15.96 16.39
N ILE A 268 0.37 -14.74 16.61
CA ILE A 268 -0.53 -14.46 17.74
C ILE A 268 -1.92 -15.12 17.56
N PHE A 269 -2.49 -15.02 16.36
CA PHE A 269 -3.88 -15.44 16.12
C PHE A 269 -4.02 -16.82 15.47
N LEU A 270 -3.03 -17.26 14.69
CA LEU A 270 -3.06 -18.51 13.95
C LEU A 270 -2.07 -19.56 14.49
N ASN A 271 -1.36 -19.25 15.59
CA ASN A 271 -0.36 -20.11 16.23
C ASN A 271 0.75 -20.60 15.27
N VAL A 272 1.09 -19.81 14.26
CA VAL A 272 2.19 -20.11 13.34
C VAL A 272 3.52 -19.99 14.08
N GLN A 273 4.43 -20.93 13.91
CA GLN A 273 5.75 -20.89 14.55
C GLN A 273 6.70 -19.97 13.76
N LEU A 274 7.39 -19.09 14.48
CA LEU A 274 8.44 -18.24 13.91
C LEU A 274 9.66 -19.07 13.55
N THR A 275 10.18 -18.85 12.34
CA THR A 275 11.45 -19.39 11.91
C THR A 275 12.58 -18.40 12.20
N THR A 276 13.82 -18.86 12.15
CA THR A 276 15.01 -17.98 12.24
C THR A 276 15.03 -16.95 11.11
N PHE A 277 14.52 -17.32 9.93
CA PHE A 277 14.41 -16.39 8.80
C PHE A 277 13.42 -15.26 9.04
N ASP A 278 12.32 -15.51 9.74
CA ASP A 278 11.36 -14.47 10.14
C ASP A 278 12.00 -13.47 11.10
N LEU A 279 12.78 -13.94 12.06
CA LEU A 279 13.49 -13.10 13.03
C LEU A 279 14.57 -12.24 12.35
N VAL A 280 15.40 -12.84 11.51
CA VAL A 280 16.47 -12.13 10.79
C VAL A 280 15.85 -11.14 9.78
N GLY A 281 14.85 -11.55 9.03
CA GLY A 281 14.16 -10.70 8.08
C GLY A 281 13.46 -9.52 8.76
N GLY A 282 12.78 -9.75 9.88
CA GLY A 282 12.17 -8.69 10.69
C GLY A 282 13.20 -7.70 11.24
N ALA A 283 14.33 -8.19 11.75
CA ALA A 283 15.42 -7.33 12.21
C ALA A 283 15.98 -6.45 11.07
N LEU A 284 16.18 -7.01 9.87
CA LEU A 284 16.63 -6.24 8.70
C LEU A 284 15.65 -5.14 8.31
N ILE A 285 14.33 -5.41 8.33
CA ILE A 285 13.30 -4.40 8.05
C ILE A 285 13.35 -3.27 9.07
N ILE A 286 13.40 -3.60 10.36
CA ILE A 286 13.49 -2.60 11.44
C ILE A 286 14.75 -1.74 11.28
N LEU A 287 15.89 -2.35 11.01
CA LEU A 287 17.15 -1.63 10.77
C LEU A 287 17.07 -0.73 9.53
N ALA A 288 16.44 -1.19 8.44
CA ALA A 288 16.21 -0.38 7.24
C ALA A 288 15.44 0.89 7.58
N VAL A 289 14.35 0.76 8.35
CA VAL A 289 13.54 1.90 8.80
C VAL A 289 14.32 2.84 9.71
N MET A 290 15.16 2.31 10.61
CA MET A 290 16.03 3.13 11.45
C MET A 290 17.02 3.95 10.61
N VAL A 291 17.68 3.33 9.62
CA VAL A 291 18.60 4.00 8.69
C VAL A 291 17.90 5.15 7.95
N LEU A 292 16.69 4.93 7.46
CA LEU A 292 15.89 5.93 6.77
C LEU A 292 15.46 7.08 7.70
N SER A 293 15.03 6.76 8.92
CA SER A 293 14.54 7.74 9.89
C SER A 293 15.64 8.67 10.39
N LEU A 294 16.84 8.17 10.62
CA LEU A 294 17.96 8.95 11.12
C LEU A 294 18.53 9.94 10.10
N ASN A 295 18.49 9.60 8.82
CA ASN A 295 19.07 10.41 7.74
C ASN A 295 18.09 11.39 7.05
N GLY A 296 16.83 11.39 7.42
CA GLY A 296 15.80 12.25 6.83
C GLY A 296 16.11 13.76 6.81
N ARG A 297 16.97 14.25 7.73
CA ARG A 297 17.42 15.65 7.77
C ARG A 297 18.29 16.06 6.58
N LYS A 298 19.29 15.26 6.23
CA LYS A 298 20.22 15.56 5.11
C LYS A 298 19.48 15.53 3.78
N MET A 299 18.58 14.60 3.63
CA MET A 299 17.78 14.38 2.43
C MET A 299 16.79 15.54 2.19
N MET A 300 16.13 16.04 3.21
CA MET A 300 15.16 17.14 3.10
C MET A 300 15.81 18.48 2.81
N ASN A 301 17.00 18.74 3.35
CA ASN A 301 17.77 19.95 3.07
C ASN A 301 18.26 19.98 1.60
N PHE A 302 18.62 18.83 1.06
CA PHE A 302 19.01 18.68 -0.35
C PHE A 302 17.84 19.00 -1.31
N PHE A 303 16.63 18.48 -1.04
CA PHE A 303 15.44 18.77 -1.84
C PHE A 303 14.98 20.23 -1.73
N ARG A 304 15.21 20.87 -0.57
CA ARG A 304 14.87 22.27 -0.35
C ARG A 304 15.79 23.22 -1.12
N ARG A 305 17.09 22.91 -1.21
CA ARG A 305 18.05 23.68 -2.00
C ARG A 305 17.72 23.65 -3.49
N ARG A 306 17.44 22.47 -4.06
CA ARG A 306 17.07 22.33 -5.48
C ARG A 306 15.71 22.95 -5.84
N ARG A 307 14.77 23.07 -4.89
CA ARG A 307 13.49 23.76 -5.12
C ARG A 307 13.61 25.30 -5.11
N ALA A 308 14.68 25.84 -4.56
CA ALA A 308 15.00 27.25 -4.56
C ALA A 308 15.81 27.69 -5.80
N GLU A 309 16.33 26.72 -6.54
CA GLU A 309 17.13 26.92 -7.76
C GLU A 309 16.31 26.68 -9.06
N THR A 310 15.06 26.25 -8.95
CA THR A 310 14.07 26.11 -10.06
C THR A 310 12.88 27.04 -9.84
#